data_a2c9e6379b87189e9805e24bb0017631
#
_entry.id   a2c9e6379b87189e9805e24bb0017631
#
_cell.length_a   1.000
_cell.length_b   1.000
_cell.length_c   1.000
_cell.angle_alpha   90.00
_cell.angle_beta   90.00
_cell.angle_gamma   90.00
#
_symmetry.space_group_name_H-M   'P 1'
#
loop_
_entity.id
_entity.type
_entity.pdbx_description
1 polymer ?
#
loop_
_entity_poly.entity_id
_entity_poly.type
_entity_poly.pdbx_seq_one_letter_code
_entity_poly.pdbx_strand_id
1 'polypeptide(L)'
;MKTFQDLVNETLEVQDLEELESAADLFQFGIEKGHYNKRQADQFNITYWKMKNKYLAYEVAKEIKGNKLDIISMVTSAPNEIKENKSELINYVNGRVKALKGKMNGIK
;
A
#
# COMPACT_ATOMS: atom_id res chain seq x y z
N MET A 1 21.78 -7.69 16.65
CA MET A 1 20.79 -8.42 15.85
C MET A 1 19.41 -7.82 16.04
N LYS A 2 18.74 -7.49 14.95
CA LYS A 2 17.42 -6.89 15.06
C LYS A 2 16.36 -7.91 15.45
N THR A 3 15.49 -7.53 16.39
CA THR A 3 14.35 -8.36 16.75
C THR A 3 13.23 -8.19 15.71
N PHE A 4 12.24 -9.08 15.75
CA PHE A 4 11.06 -8.92 14.89
C PHE A 4 10.36 -7.57 15.15
N GLN A 5 10.26 -7.16 16.41
CA GLN A 5 9.61 -5.89 16.75
C GLN A 5 10.39 -4.70 16.19
N ASP A 6 11.72 -4.75 16.19
CA ASP A 6 12.56 -3.72 15.56
C ASP A 6 12.27 -3.60 14.08
N LEU A 7 12.12 -4.73 13.38
CA LEU A 7 11.82 -4.74 11.95
C LEU A 7 10.44 -4.17 11.67
N VAL A 8 9.43 -4.51 12.48
CA VAL A 8 8.08 -3.94 12.35
C VAL A 8 8.13 -2.42 12.55
N ASN A 9 8.84 -1.96 13.60
CA ASN A 9 8.96 -0.53 13.87
C ASN A 9 9.66 0.21 12.73
N GLU A 10 10.73 -0.35 12.19
CA GLU A 10 11.42 0.24 11.03
C GLU A 10 10.51 0.32 9.82
N THR A 11 9.69 -0.71 9.60
CA THR A 11 8.74 -0.73 8.49
C THR A 11 7.69 0.37 8.63
N LEU A 12 7.25 0.64 9.87
CA LEU A 12 6.31 1.72 10.14
C LEU A 12 6.94 3.11 9.96
N GLU A 13 8.27 3.22 10.03
CA GLU A 13 9.00 4.48 9.92
C GLU A 13 9.51 4.77 8.50
N VAL A 14 9.31 3.86 7.53
CA VAL A 14 9.76 4.10 6.16
C VAL A 14 9.08 5.32 5.56
N GLN A 15 9.79 6.04 4.70
CA GLN A 15 9.31 7.30 4.14
C GLN A 15 8.91 7.21 2.67
N ASP A 16 9.20 6.09 2.01
CA ASP A 16 8.81 5.89 0.62
C ASP A 16 8.72 4.40 0.29
N LEU A 17 8.28 4.09 -0.94
CA LEU A 17 8.13 2.71 -1.39
C LEU A 17 9.46 1.98 -1.49
N GLU A 18 10.54 2.66 -1.85
CA GLU A 18 11.86 2.05 -1.96
C GLU A 18 12.34 1.55 -0.60
N GLU A 19 12.21 2.37 0.44
CA GLU A 19 12.54 1.96 1.82
C GLU A 19 11.65 0.79 2.27
N LEU A 20 10.36 0.84 1.92
CA LEU A 20 9.42 -0.21 2.28
C LEU A 20 9.82 -1.54 1.64
N GLU A 21 10.18 -1.55 0.36
CA GLU A 21 10.59 -2.76 -0.33
C GLU A 21 11.91 -3.31 0.23
N SER A 22 12.82 -2.44 0.67
CA SER A 22 14.04 -2.86 1.34
C SER A 22 13.74 -3.57 2.67
N ALA A 23 12.79 -3.05 3.43
CA ALA A 23 12.35 -3.70 4.68
C ALA A 23 11.69 -5.06 4.40
N ALA A 24 10.90 -5.15 3.33
CA ALA A 24 10.26 -6.39 2.92
C ALA A 24 11.29 -7.45 2.50
N ASP A 25 12.36 -7.04 1.80
CA ASP A 25 13.43 -7.94 1.40
C ASP A 25 14.17 -8.51 2.62
N LEU A 26 14.44 -7.67 3.61
CA LEU A 26 15.05 -8.11 4.86
C LEU A 26 14.16 -9.12 5.58
N PHE A 27 12.86 -8.87 5.60
CA PHE A 27 11.92 -9.78 6.22
C PHE A 27 11.87 -11.12 5.46
N GLN A 28 11.82 -11.08 4.13
CA GLN A 28 11.80 -12.28 3.30
C GLN A 28 13.06 -13.12 3.52
N PHE A 29 14.20 -12.46 3.65
CA PHE A 29 15.46 -13.15 3.98
C PHE A 29 15.35 -13.87 5.32
N GLY A 30 14.77 -13.22 6.33
CA GLY A 30 14.55 -13.83 7.65
C GLY A 30 13.60 -15.04 7.58
N ILE A 31 12.54 -14.95 6.76
CA ILE A 31 11.62 -16.08 6.53
C ILE A 31 12.39 -17.27 5.96
N GLU A 32 13.22 -17.04 4.93
CA GLU A 32 14.00 -18.11 4.27
C GLU A 32 15.00 -18.76 5.23
N LYS A 33 15.50 -18.00 6.21
CA LYS A 33 16.42 -18.51 7.25
C LYS A 33 15.69 -19.12 8.44
N GLY A 34 14.36 -19.12 8.44
CA GLY A 34 13.57 -19.69 9.53
C GLY A 34 13.54 -18.87 10.80
N HIS A 35 13.84 -17.56 10.71
CA HIS A 35 13.89 -16.66 11.88
C HIS A 35 12.50 -16.27 12.38
N TYR A 36 11.46 -16.39 11.54
CA TYR A 36 10.10 -15.95 11.86
C TYR A 36 9.09 -17.08 11.66
N ASN A 37 8.08 -17.12 12.54
CA ASN A 37 7.00 -18.09 12.40
C ASN A 37 5.85 -17.52 11.55
N LYS A 38 4.85 -18.35 11.27
CA LYS A 38 3.71 -17.94 10.44
C LYS A 38 2.96 -16.74 11.01
N ARG A 39 2.76 -16.69 12.33
CA ARG A 39 2.07 -15.59 13.00
C ARG A 39 2.80 -14.26 12.78
N GLN A 40 4.14 -14.29 12.90
CA GLN A 40 4.98 -13.12 12.66
C GLN A 40 4.93 -12.72 11.18
N ALA A 41 4.94 -13.68 10.26
CA ALA A 41 4.82 -13.42 8.83
C ALA A 41 3.48 -12.73 8.50
N ASP A 42 2.39 -13.22 9.08
CA ASP A 42 1.07 -12.63 8.88
C ASP A 42 1.02 -11.20 9.43
N GLN A 43 1.58 -10.99 10.61
CA GLN A 43 1.64 -9.66 11.22
C GLN A 43 2.45 -8.68 10.37
N PHE A 44 3.60 -9.12 9.88
CA PHE A 44 4.41 -8.28 9.00
C PHE A 44 3.69 -7.94 7.70
N ASN A 45 2.99 -8.89 7.10
CA ASN A 45 2.23 -8.66 5.88
C ASN A 45 1.15 -7.58 6.08
N ILE A 46 0.47 -7.58 7.21
CA ILE A 46 -0.52 -6.55 7.53
C ILE A 46 0.15 -5.18 7.58
N THR A 47 1.29 -5.08 8.25
CA THR A 47 2.06 -3.84 8.36
C THR A 47 2.56 -3.38 6.98
N TYR A 48 3.11 -4.30 6.20
CA TYR A 48 3.61 -4.02 4.86
C TYR A 48 2.52 -3.43 3.96
N TRP A 49 1.36 -4.09 3.90
CA TRP A 49 0.28 -3.62 3.03
C TRP A 49 -0.31 -2.29 3.51
N LYS A 50 -0.36 -2.07 4.82
CA LYS A 50 -0.78 -0.78 5.36
C LYS A 50 0.12 0.34 4.83
N MET A 51 1.43 0.16 4.91
CA MET A 51 2.38 1.16 4.44
C MET A 51 2.40 1.26 2.92
N LYS A 52 2.30 0.13 2.23
CA LYS A 52 2.27 0.10 0.76
C LYS A 52 1.05 0.85 0.22
N ASN A 53 -0.12 0.60 0.77
CA ASN A 53 -1.34 1.29 0.37
C ASN A 53 -1.22 2.80 0.59
N LYS A 54 -0.65 3.21 1.70
CA LYS A 54 -0.42 4.62 2.02
C LYS A 54 0.45 5.31 0.96
N TYR A 55 1.60 4.72 0.63
CA TYR A 55 2.52 5.34 -0.32
C TYR A 55 2.04 5.23 -1.75
N LEU A 56 1.38 4.13 -2.13
CA LEU A 56 0.73 4.04 -3.43
C LEU A 56 -0.35 5.13 -3.59
N ALA A 57 -1.13 5.38 -2.53
CA ALA A 57 -2.13 6.43 -2.55
C ALA A 57 -1.50 7.81 -2.75
N TYR A 58 -0.35 8.07 -2.12
CA TYR A 58 0.37 9.32 -2.32
C TYR A 58 0.84 9.47 -3.77
N GLU A 59 1.36 8.40 -4.37
CA GLU A 59 1.79 8.43 -5.77
C GLU A 59 0.62 8.66 -6.72
N VAL A 60 -0.51 8.01 -6.47
CA VAL A 60 -1.72 8.20 -7.28
C VAL A 60 -2.27 9.62 -7.11
N ALA A 61 -2.24 10.15 -5.89
CA ALA A 61 -2.73 11.50 -5.62
C ALA A 61 -1.94 12.59 -6.34
N LYS A 62 -0.71 12.33 -6.74
CA LYS A 62 0.08 13.27 -7.54
C LYS A 62 -0.45 13.36 -8.97
N GLU A 63 -1.08 12.31 -9.47
CA GLU A 63 -1.54 12.18 -10.85
C GLU A 63 -3.04 12.45 -11.01
N ILE A 64 -3.82 12.35 -9.93
CA ILE A 64 -5.28 12.46 -9.98
C ILE A 64 -5.75 13.50 -8.97
N LYS A 65 -6.54 14.46 -9.44
CA LYS A 65 -7.18 15.42 -8.55
C LYS A 65 -8.38 14.77 -7.87
N GLY A 66 -8.40 14.80 -6.54
CA GLY A 66 -9.49 14.24 -5.77
C GLY A 66 -9.22 14.34 -4.28
N ASN A 67 -10.20 13.92 -3.49
CA ASN A 67 -10.06 13.90 -2.04
C ASN A 67 -9.05 12.82 -1.64
N LYS A 68 -8.07 13.17 -0.83
CA LYS A 68 -7.00 12.23 -0.41
C LYS A 68 -7.57 10.99 0.30
N LEU A 69 -8.57 11.17 1.16
CA LEU A 69 -9.16 10.05 1.89
C LEU A 69 -9.87 9.09 0.93
N ASP A 70 -10.56 9.62 -0.08
CA ASP A 70 -11.20 8.79 -1.10
C ASP A 70 -10.17 8.02 -1.92
N ILE A 71 -9.06 8.67 -2.29
CA ILE A 71 -7.98 8.02 -3.05
C ILE A 71 -7.34 6.91 -2.22
N ILE A 72 -7.07 7.15 -0.94
CA ILE A 72 -6.53 6.13 -0.03
C ILE A 72 -7.48 4.92 0.04
N SER A 73 -8.78 5.18 0.20
CA SER A 73 -9.78 4.11 0.26
C SER A 73 -9.84 3.31 -1.04
N MET A 74 -9.79 3.98 -2.19
CA MET A 74 -9.82 3.33 -3.50
C MET A 74 -8.57 2.48 -3.74
N VAL A 75 -7.40 2.99 -3.38
CA VAL A 75 -6.14 2.23 -3.50
C VAL A 75 -6.17 1.03 -2.56
N THR A 76 -6.61 1.22 -1.33
CA THR A 76 -6.68 0.14 -0.34
C THR A 76 -7.58 -1.00 -0.82
N SER A 77 -8.70 -0.68 -1.45
CA SER A 77 -9.67 -1.68 -1.93
C SER A 77 -9.36 -2.22 -3.33
N ALA A 78 -8.37 -1.69 -4.03
CA ALA A 78 -7.99 -2.17 -5.36
C ALA A 78 -7.42 -3.60 -5.28
N PRO A 79 -7.63 -4.44 -6.31
CA PRO A 79 -7.00 -5.76 -6.37
C PRO A 79 -5.47 -5.65 -6.33
N ASN A 80 -4.82 -6.60 -5.67
CA ASN A 80 -3.36 -6.58 -5.50
C ASN A 80 -2.61 -6.63 -6.84
N GLU A 81 -3.15 -7.34 -7.83
CA GLU A 81 -2.55 -7.40 -9.17
C GLU A 81 -2.44 -6.02 -9.82
N ILE A 82 -3.45 -5.19 -9.59
CA ILE A 82 -3.48 -3.82 -10.12
C ILE A 82 -2.46 -2.94 -9.40
N LYS A 83 -2.26 -3.18 -8.10
CA LYS A 83 -1.30 -2.39 -7.29
C LYS A 83 0.15 -2.57 -7.73
N GLU A 84 0.47 -3.66 -8.39
CA GLU A 84 1.83 -3.92 -8.87
C GLU A 84 2.21 -3.09 -10.08
N ASN A 85 1.23 -2.55 -10.80
CA ASN A 85 1.45 -1.70 -11.97
C ASN A 85 0.87 -0.31 -11.71
N LYS A 86 1.74 0.69 -11.60
CA LYS A 86 1.35 2.06 -11.29
C LYS A 86 0.32 2.61 -12.31
N SER A 87 0.53 2.37 -13.59
CA SER A 87 -0.39 2.85 -14.64
C SER A 87 -1.78 2.25 -14.50
N GLU A 88 -1.86 0.93 -14.23
CA GLU A 88 -3.14 0.26 -14.03
C GLU A 88 -3.85 0.78 -12.78
N LEU A 89 -3.08 1.03 -11.70
CA LEU A 89 -3.64 1.57 -10.46
C LEU A 89 -4.20 2.97 -10.68
N ILE A 90 -3.47 3.83 -11.39
CA ILE A 90 -3.92 5.18 -11.70
C ILE A 90 -5.22 5.12 -12.52
N ASN A 91 -5.28 4.26 -13.54
CA ASN A 91 -6.47 4.10 -14.37
C ASN A 91 -7.66 3.60 -13.55
N TYR A 92 -7.43 2.64 -12.65
CA TYR A 92 -8.48 2.12 -11.77
C TYR A 92 -9.06 3.22 -10.88
N VAL A 93 -8.20 3.98 -10.20
CA VAL A 93 -8.62 5.05 -9.29
C VAL A 93 -9.30 6.18 -10.07
N ASN A 94 -8.75 6.56 -11.22
CA ASN A 94 -9.31 7.61 -12.05
C ASN A 94 -10.72 7.26 -12.52
N GLY A 95 -10.93 6.00 -12.91
CA GLY A 95 -12.26 5.51 -13.30
C GLY A 95 -13.26 5.59 -12.15
N ARG A 96 -12.84 5.24 -10.94
CA ARG A 96 -13.73 5.32 -9.78
C ARG A 96 -14.02 6.77 -9.36
N VAL A 97 -13.04 7.65 -9.46
CA VAL A 97 -13.25 9.08 -9.18
C VAL A 97 -14.27 9.66 -10.18
N LYS A 98 -14.15 9.33 -11.45
CA LYS A 98 -15.11 9.77 -12.49
C LYS A 98 -16.49 9.22 -12.21
N ALA A 99 -16.62 7.96 -11.80
CA ALA A 99 -17.90 7.35 -11.46
C ALA A 99 -18.56 8.06 -10.27
N LEU A 100 -17.79 8.43 -9.24
CA LEU A 100 -18.31 9.19 -8.10
C LEU A 100 -18.79 10.58 -8.51
N LYS A 101 -18.02 11.27 -9.34
CA LYS A 101 -18.44 12.59 -9.86
C LYS A 101 -19.71 12.49 -10.70
N GLY A 102 -19.82 11.45 -11.52
CA GLY A 102 -21.02 11.19 -12.31
C GLY A 102 -22.25 10.98 -11.43
N LYS A 103 -22.10 10.19 -10.35
CA LYS A 103 -23.19 9.96 -9.40
C LYS A 103 -23.59 11.26 -8.68
N MET A 104 -22.65 12.06 -8.26
CA MET A 104 -22.92 13.34 -7.60
C MET A 104 -23.66 14.30 -8.54
N ASN A 105 -23.25 14.34 -9.79
CA ASN A 105 -23.91 15.16 -10.81
C ASN A 105 -25.29 14.63 -11.18
N GLY A 106 -25.50 13.33 -11.07
CA GLY A 106 -26.79 12.70 -11.39
C GLY A 106 -27.85 12.83 -10.32
N ILE A 107 -27.51 13.32 -9.13
CA ILE A 107 -28.43 13.45 -7.99
C ILE A 107 -29.15 14.82 -8.00
N LYS A 108 -28.94 15.62 -8.96
CA LYS A 108 -29.60 16.93 -9.03
C LYS A 108 -31.10 16.84 -9.14
#